data_b038146f545e5daf11702a9f5c1213e7
#
_entry.id   b038146f545e5daf11702a9f5c1213e7
#
_cell.length_a   1.000
_cell.length_b   1.000
_cell.length_c   1.000
_cell.angle_alpha   90.00
_cell.angle_beta   90.00
_cell.angle_gamma   90.00
#
_symmetry.space_group_name_H-M   'P 1'
#
loop_
_entity.id
_entity.type
_entity.pdbx_description
1 polymer ?
#
loop_
_entity_poly.entity_id
_entity_poly.type
_entity_poly.pdbx_seq_one_letter_code
_entity_poly.pdbx_strand_id
1 'polypeptide(L)'
;MRHTTDRCTDSYSLSSEDTNSYNPSWDGRANYSGSYDSLDTRHAAFHYRSEEQLKTLPYWGESGFYSGGGYVANLGNTHSDAVSIVSYLNTTSWIDQFTKVIFVEFNIWNANTNLFNSIIIVFDFKSTGLVFASHQIDVIVLYRYTGADGLLNLLSEVVLLIFMIVKTVLEVIKIVKSRGQHLKSLANSSMLVVGVLYFTAFGVYVWRSVLTASSVTEMMNNRGTCGALC
;
A
#
# COMPACT_ATOMS: atom_id res chain seq x y z
N MET A 1 -21.29 -14.42 23.29
CA MET A 1 -20.72 -14.04 24.61
C MET A 1 -19.25 -14.37 24.61
N ARG A 2 -18.39 -13.35 24.40
CA ARG A 2 -16.95 -13.50 24.70
C ARG A 2 -16.85 -13.63 26.22
N HIS A 3 -16.44 -14.79 26.70
CA HIS A 3 -16.23 -15.02 28.12
C HIS A 3 -15.17 -14.06 28.64
N THR A 4 -15.57 -13.17 29.53
CA THR A 4 -14.67 -12.38 30.39
C THR A 4 -13.96 -13.33 31.35
N THR A 5 -12.90 -13.98 30.89
CA THR A 5 -11.92 -14.59 31.76
C THR A 5 -10.74 -13.63 31.86
N ASP A 6 -10.32 -13.29 33.07
CA ASP A 6 -9.10 -12.54 33.40
C ASP A 6 -7.83 -13.25 32.89
N ARG A 7 -7.74 -13.50 31.61
CA ARG A 7 -6.54 -14.05 30.96
C ARG A 7 -5.78 -12.90 30.34
N CYS A 8 -4.54 -12.75 30.76
CA CYS A 8 -3.57 -11.97 30.00
C CYS A 8 -3.64 -12.40 28.54
N THR A 9 -3.85 -11.47 27.64
CA THR A 9 -3.88 -11.78 26.21
C THR A 9 -2.46 -12.10 25.77
N ASP A 10 -2.26 -13.27 25.15
CA ASP A 10 -0.98 -13.67 24.57
C ASP A 10 -0.52 -12.68 23.50
N SER A 11 0.78 -12.70 23.21
CA SER A 11 1.33 -11.97 22.06
C SER A 11 0.63 -12.40 20.77
N TYR A 12 0.50 -11.46 19.83
CA TYR A 12 -0.07 -11.76 18.53
C TYR A 12 0.77 -12.82 17.78
N SER A 13 0.09 -13.75 17.13
CA SER A 13 0.67 -14.65 16.15
C SER A 13 -0.32 -14.87 15.00
N LEU A 14 0.17 -15.11 13.79
CA LEU A 14 -0.67 -15.37 12.62
C LEU A 14 -1.63 -16.55 12.83
N SER A 15 -1.22 -17.54 13.64
CA SER A 15 -2.06 -18.69 13.97
C SER A 15 -3.17 -18.40 14.97
N SER A 16 -3.07 -17.31 15.71
CA SER A 16 -4.06 -16.88 16.72
C SER A 16 -4.95 -15.74 16.23
N GLU A 17 -4.77 -15.30 14.99
CA GLU A 17 -5.58 -14.26 14.37
C GLU A 17 -7.05 -14.69 14.26
N ASP A 18 -7.96 -13.82 14.68
CA ASP A 18 -9.39 -14.07 14.55
C ASP A 18 -9.88 -13.61 13.16
N THR A 19 -10.22 -14.57 12.33
CA THR A 19 -10.70 -14.35 10.95
C THR A 19 -12.23 -14.50 10.81
N ASN A 20 -12.96 -14.54 11.93
CA ASN A 20 -14.41 -14.67 11.91
C ASN A 20 -15.07 -13.30 11.74
N SER A 21 -16.24 -13.29 11.11
CA SER A 21 -17.10 -12.11 11.05
C SER A 21 -18.13 -12.12 12.18
N TYR A 22 -18.44 -10.93 12.70
CA TYR A 22 -19.31 -10.75 13.86
C TYR A 22 -20.44 -9.77 13.57
N ASN A 23 -21.48 -9.84 14.39
CA ASN A 23 -22.46 -8.76 14.48
C ASN A 23 -21.90 -7.55 15.24
N PRO A 24 -22.51 -6.36 15.13
CA PRO A 24 -22.09 -5.19 15.90
C PRO A 24 -21.94 -5.50 17.39
N SER A 25 -20.98 -4.82 18.04
CA SER A 25 -20.60 -5.08 19.46
C SER A 25 -20.02 -6.47 19.71
N TRP A 26 -19.52 -7.13 18.67
CA TRP A 26 -18.94 -8.48 18.71
C TRP A 26 -19.92 -9.55 19.21
N ASP A 27 -21.24 -9.29 19.08
CA ASP A 27 -22.29 -10.16 19.56
C ASP A 27 -22.60 -11.30 18.59
N GLY A 28 -21.96 -12.45 18.84
CA GLY A 28 -22.14 -13.66 18.05
C GLY A 28 -21.51 -13.59 16.65
N ARG A 29 -21.32 -14.76 16.04
CA ARG A 29 -20.82 -14.86 14.66
C ARG A 29 -21.87 -14.43 13.65
N ALA A 30 -21.50 -13.61 12.71
CA ALA A 30 -22.38 -13.22 11.62
C ALA A 30 -22.33 -14.28 10.50
N ASN A 31 -23.49 -14.84 10.16
CA ASN A 31 -23.66 -15.68 8.98
C ASN A 31 -24.04 -14.79 7.78
N TYR A 32 -23.05 -14.11 7.22
CA TYR A 32 -23.27 -13.27 6.06
C TYR A 32 -22.69 -13.92 4.80
N SER A 33 -23.52 -14.14 3.79
CA SER A 33 -23.15 -14.77 2.50
C SER A 33 -23.21 -13.80 1.31
N GLY A 34 -23.40 -12.50 1.56
CA GLY A 34 -23.51 -11.46 0.52
C GLY A 34 -22.21 -10.70 0.23
N SER A 35 -22.23 -9.83 -0.80
CA SER A 35 -21.12 -8.93 -1.08
C SER A 35 -21.01 -7.84 -0.01
N TYR A 36 -19.79 -7.54 0.44
CA TYR A 36 -19.51 -6.52 1.46
C TYR A 36 -19.94 -5.11 1.01
N ASP A 37 -20.00 -4.85 -0.30
CA ASP A 37 -20.38 -3.55 -0.86
C ASP A 37 -21.87 -3.19 -0.62
N SER A 38 -22.69 -4.17 -0.26
CA SER A 38 -24.12 -3.98 0.06
C SER A 38 -24.40 -3.80 1.55
N LEU A 39 -23.38 -3.97 2.43
CA LEU A 39 -23.53 -3.75 3.86
C LEU A 39 -23.46 -2.26 4.21
N ASP A 40 -24.28 -1.85 5.19
CA ASP A 40 -24.09 -0.57 5.86
C ASP A 40 -22.65 -0.50 6.43
N THR A 41 -21.96 0.62 6.20
CA THR A 41 -20.57 0.88 6.62
C THR A 41 -20.34 0.53 8.10
N ARG A 42 -21.35 0.71 8.95
CA ARG A 42 -21.31 0.40 10.38
C ARG A 42 -21.24 -1.09 10.68
N HIS A 43 -22.01 -1.89 9.96
CA HIS A 43 -21.99 -3.34 10.08
C HIS A 43 -20.74 -3.95 9.44
N ALA A 44 -20.31 -3.40 8.31
CA ALA A 44 -19.12 -3.83 7.60
C ALA A 44 -17.85 -3.77 8.46
N ALA A 45 -17.80 -2.87 9.45
CA ALA A 45 -16.65 -2.72 10.36
C ALA A 45 -16.39 -3.96 11.24
N PHE A 46 -17.35 -4.86 11.43
CA PHE A 46 -17.22 -6.08 12.23
C PHE A 46 -17.00 -7.34 11.38
N HIS A 47 -16.87 -7.18 10.05
CA HIS A 47 -16.58 -8.27 9.14
C HIS A 47 -15.09 -8.34 8.82
N TYR A 48 -14.52 -9.53 9.01
CA TYR A 48 -13.13 -9.79 8.63
C TYR A 48 -12.96 -9.73 7.11
N ARG A 49 -11.92 -9.05 6.66
CA ARG A 49 -11.50 -8.99 5.26
C ARG A 49 -10.09 -9.54 5.13
N SER A 50 -9.88 -10.42 4.16
CA SER A 50 -8.55 -10.95 3.89
C SER A 50 -7.63 -9.90 3.24
N GLU A 51 -6.33 -10.14 3.31
CA GLU A 51 -5.31 -9.30 2.64
C GLU A 51 -5.55 -9.16 1.13
N GLU A 52 -6.05 -10.21 0.47
CA GLU A 52 -6.40 -10.17 -0.96
C GLU A 52 -7.55 -9.21 -1.25
N GLN A 53 -8.57 -9.20 -0.37
CA GLN A 53 -9.74 -8.30 -0.50
C GLN A 53 -9.36 -6.85 -0.24
N LEU A 54 -8.48 -6.61 0.74
CA LEU A 54 -8.01 -5.28 1.11
C LEU A 54 -6.90 -4.79 0.19
N LYS A 55 -6.24 -5.67 -0.58
CA LYS A 55 -5.04 -5.39 -1.38
C LYS A 55 -3.91 -4.78 -0.53
N THR A 56 -3.82 -5.19 0.71
CA THR A 56 -2.83 -4.74 1.68
C THR A 56 -1.68 -5.72 1.78
N LEU A 57 -0.53 -5.23 2.22
CA LEU A 57 0.64 -6.05 2.49
C LEU A 57 0.75 -6.28 4.00
N PRO A 58 1.33 -7.42 4.42
CA PRO A 58 1.66 -7.64 5.81
C PRO A 58 2.58 -6.54 6.36
N TYR A 59 2.42 -6.20 7.62
CA TYR A 59 3.15 -5.13 8.29
C TYR A 59 4.06 -5.68 9.39
N TRP A 60 5.31 -5.19 9.43
CA TRP A 60 6.25 -5.51 10.48
C TRP A 60 6.24 -4.43 11.56
N GLY A 61 5.53 -4.70 12.67
CA GLY A 61 5.41 -3.80 13.82
C GLY A 61 6.42 -4.07 14.92
N GLU A 62 6.36 -3.26 15.97
CA GLU A 62 7.22 -3.38 17.14
C GLU A 62 6.98 -4.68 17.96
N SER A 63 5.74 -5.16 17.96
CA SER A 63 5.36 -6.37 18.72
C SER A 63 5.35 -7.64 17.88
N GLY A 64 5.53 -7.54 16.57
CA GLY A 64 5.56 -8.68 15.68
C GLY A 64 5.13 -8.38 14.25
N PHE A 65 4.95 -9.46 13.52
CA PHE A 65 4.51 -9.43 12.12
C PHE A 65 3.00 -9.58 12.06
N TYR A 66 2.30 -8.58 11.52
CA TYR A 66 0.84 -8.57 11.35
C TYR A 66 0.47 -8.93 9.93
N SER A 67 -0.61 -9.70 9.76
CA SER A 67 -1.19 -9.98 8.43
C SER A 67 -1.74 -8.71 7.80
N GLY A 68 -1.92 -8.72 6.48
CA GLY A 68 -2.60 -7.62 5.78
C GLY A 68 -4.13 -7.65 5.94
N GLY A 69 -4.71 -8.71 6.52
CA GLY A 69 -6.14 -8.84 6.77
C GLY A 69 -6.59 -8.18 8.06
N GLY A 70 -7.90 -8.02 8.22
CA GLY A 70 -8.46 -7.48 9.46
C GLY A 70 -9.88 -6.91 9.32
N TYR A 71 -10.28 -6.17 10.34
CA TYR A 71 -11.57 -5.47 10.41
C TYR A 71 -11.37 -4.01 10.03
N VAL A 72 -12.13 -3.51 9.06
CA VAL A 72 -11.93 -2.18 8.48
C VAL A 72 -13.18 -1.33 8.68
N ALA A 73 -13.02 -0.20 9.35
CA ALA A 73 -14.02 0.85 9.47
C ALA A 73 -13.67 2.02 8.55
N ASN A 74 -14.54 2.27 7.58
CA ASN A 74 -14.39 3.45 6.72
C ASN A 74 -15.04 4.65 7.41
N LEU A 75 -14.25 5.71 7.63
CA LEU A 75 -14.70 6.92 8.34
C LEU A 75 -15.52 7.88 7.45
N GLY A 76 -15.71 7.55 6.18
CA GLY A 76 -16.43 8.42 5.25
C GLY A 76 -15.57 9.56 4.72
N ASN A 77 -16.23 10.48 4.00
CA ASN A 77 -15.56 11.56 3.29
C ASN A 77 -15.80 12.95 3.90
N THR A 78 -16.68 13.05 4.89
CA THR A 78 -16.98 14.31 5.57
C THR A 78 -16.63 14.24 7.05
N HIS A 79 -16.33 15.38 7.64
CA HIS A 79 -16.06 15.46 9.08
C HIS A 79 -17.25 14.96 9.92
N SER A 80 -18.49 15.26 9.51
CA SER A 80 -19.69 14.80 10.20
C SER A 80 -19.84 13.28 10.17
N ASP A 81 -19.53 12.64 9.02
CA ASP A 81 -19.58 11.19 8.89
C ASP A 81 -18.52 10.54 9.78
N ALA A 82 -17.29 11.05 9.73
CA ALA A 82 -16.20 10.56 10.55
C ALA A 82 -16.55 10.60 12.05
N VAL A 83 -17.07 11.74 12.53
CA VAL A 83 -17.48 11.88 13.94
C VAL A 83 -18.59 10.90 14.30
N SER A 84 -19.59 10.73 13.43
CA SER A 84 -20.71 9.81 13.67
C SER A 84 -20.25 8.35 13.71
N ILE A 85 -19.35 7.96 12.81
CA ILE A 85 -18.82 6.60 12.73
C ILE A 85 -17.91 6.31 13.94
N VAL A 86 -16.99 7.23 14.29
CA VAL A 86 -16.14 7.08 15.49
C VAL A 86 -16.99 6.98 16.76
N SER A 87 -18.05 7.79 16.89
CA SER A 87 -18.97 7.70 18.02
C SER A 87 -19.68 6.32 18.07
N TYR A 88 -20.09 5.81 16.93
CA TYR A 88 -20.67 4.47 16.81
C TYR A 88 -19.68 3.37 17.20
N LEU A 89 -18.44 3.41 16.68
CA LEU A 89 -17.39 2.45 17.00
C LEU A 89 -17.05 2.45 18.50
N ASN A 90 -17.08 3.63 19.13
CA ASN A 90 -16.87 3.77 20.57
C ASN A 90 -18.03 3.15 21.37
N THR A 91 -19.29 3.43 21.00
CA THR A 91 -20.46 2.85 21.67
C THR A 91 -20.57 1.34 21.51
N THR A 92 -20.09 0.80 20.41
CA THR A 92 -20.11 -0.63 20.13
C THR A 92 -18.83 -1.35 20.59
N SER A 93 -17.92 -0.65 21.27
CA SER A 93 -16.64 -1.19 21.77
C SER A 93 -15.88 -1.94 20.65
N TRP A 94 -15.77 -1.29 19.47
CA TRP A 94 -15.06 -1.87 18.33
C TRP A 94 -13.58 -2.14 18.63
N ILE A 95 -12.96 -1.23 19.39
CA ILE A 95 -11.64 -1.44 20.00
C ILE A 95 -11.87 -2.07 21.36
N ASP A 96 -11.34 -3.27 21.57
CA ASP A 96 -11.52 -4.02 22.80
C ASP A 96 -10.17 -4.54 23.34
N GLN A 97 -10.22 -5.30 24.44
CA GLN A 97 -9.04 -5.90 25.07
C GLN A 97 -8.30 -6.93 24.18
N PHE A 98 -8.93 -7.41 23.12
CA PHE A 98 -8.33 -8.36 22.19
C PHE A 98 -7.68 -7.67 20.98
N THR A 99 -7.91 -6.37 20.82
CA THR A 99 -7.29 -5.57 19.77
C THR A 99 -5.78 -5.52 19.97
N LYS A 100 -5.02 -5.92 18.95
CA LYS A 100 -3.55 -6.00 19.00
C LYS A 100 -2.89 -4.82 18.30
N VAL A 101 -3.46 -4.38 17.19
CA VAL A 101 -2.93 -3.27 16.40
C VAL A 101 -4.07 -2.50 15.75
N ILE A 102 -3.91 -1.19 15.64
CA ILE A 102 -4.83 -0.32 14.89
C ILE A 102 -4.00 0.45 13.88
N PHE A 103 -4.41 0.38 12.63
CA PHE A 103 -3.90 1.19 11.53
C PHE A 103 -4.91 2.30 11.25
N VAL A 104 -4.44 3.54 11.26
CA VAL A 104 -5.21 4.70 10.80
C VAL A 104 -4.56 5.18 9.53
N GLU A 105 -5.24 4.98 8.40
CA GLU A 105 -4.73 5.27 7.07
C GLU A 105 -5.52 6.42 6.44
N PHE A 106 -4.82 7.41 5.94
CA PHE A 106 -5.42 8.49 5.17
C PHE A 106 -4.45 9.08 4.17
N ASN A 107 -5.01 9.59 3.09
CA ASN A 107 -4.24 10.14 1.99
C ASN A 107 -4.57 11.63 1.83
N ILE A 108 -3.52 12.44 1.66
CA ILE A 108 -3.63 13.88 1.45
C ILE A 108 -2.98 14.21 0.11
N TRP A 109 -3.73 14.88 -0.76
CA TRP A 109 -3.19 15.40 -1.99
C TRP A 109 -3.14 16.93 -1.97
N ASN A 110 -1.96 17.50 -2.24
CA ASN A 110 -1.75 18.92 -2.41
C ASN A 110 -1.59 19.23 -3.90
N ALA A 111 -2.62 19.86 -4.49
CA ALA A 111 -2.62 20.20 -5.90
C ALA A 111 -1.56 21.25 -6.28
N ASN A 112 -1.20 22.16 -5.37
CA ASN A 112 -0.26 23.23 -5.65
C ASN A 112 1.19 22.71 -5.79
N THR A 113 1.54 21.72 -4.99
CA THR A 113 2.89 21.11 -4.98
C THR A 113 2.95 19.80 -5.76
N ASN A 114 1.80 19.31 -6.25
CA ASN A 114 1.68 18.02 -6.92
C ASN A 114 2.21 16.85 -6.05
N LEU A 115 2.06 16.97 -4.74
CA LEU A 115 2.47 15.95 -3.77
C LEU A 115 1.26 15.17 -3.27
N PHE A 116 1.39 13.88 -3.31
CA PHE A 116 0.48 12.93 -2.68
C PHE A 116 1.16 12.32 -1.46
N ASN A 117 0.56 12.47 -0.31
CA ASN A 117 1.05 11.92 0.94
C ASN A 117 0.13 10.79 1.38
N SER A 118 0.70 9.61 1.56
CA SER A 118 0.06 8.49 2.23
C SER A 118 0.57 8.43 3.66
N ILE A 119 -0.34 8.51 4.61
CA ILE A 119 -0.02 8.57 6.03
C ILE A 119 -0.65 7.35 6.70
N ILE A 120 0.18 6.58 7.38
CA ILE A 120 -0.24 5.44 8.17
C ILE A 120 0.21 5.69 9.61
N ILE A 121 -0.74 5.74 10.54
CA ILE A 121 -0.47 5.81 11.96
C ILE A 121 -0.81 4.45 12.56
N VAL A 122 0.13 3.87 13.28
CA VAL A 122 0.01 2.53 13.86
C VAL A 122 0.02 2.63 15.37
N PHE A 123 -0.99 2.07 16.01
CA PHE A 123 -1.05 1.89 17.46
C PHE A 123 -0.92 0.41 17.77
N ASP A 124 0.18 0.02 18.38
CA ASP A 124 0.52 -1.35 18.73
C ASP A 124 0.29 -1.58 20.24
N PHE A 125 -0.64 -2.47 20.57
CA PHE A 125 -1.05 -2.80 21.93
C PHE A 125 -0.28 -4.02 22.44
N LYS A 126 0.66 -3.80 23.36
CA LYS A 126 1.38 -4.91 23.97
C LYS A 126 0.56 -5.58 25.08
N SER A 127 0.82 -6.86 25.29
CA SER A 127 0.22 -7.65 26.38
C SER A 127 0.51 -7.08 27.78
N THR A 128 1.55 -6.23 27.90
CA THR A 128 1.89 -5.49 29.13
C THR A 128 1.00 -4.29 29.39
N GLY A 129 0.05 -3.96 28.49
CA GLY A 129 -0.79 -2.76 28.57
C GLY A 129 -0.15 -1.48 28.01
N LEU A 130 1.08 -1.55 27.50
CA LEU A 130 1.72 -0.42 26.82
C LEU A 130 1.18 -0.28 25.38
N VAL A 131 1.01 0.97 24.95
CA VAL A 131 0.64 1.31 23.56
C VAL A 131 1.81 2.05 22.92
N PHE A 132 2.33 1.49 21.83
CA PHE A 132 3.34 2.15 21.02
C PHE A 132 2.66 2.80 19.82
N ALA A 133 2.85 4.10 19.65
CA ALA A 133 2.40 4.83 18.49
C ALA A 133 3.59 5.06 17.56
N SER A 134 3.47 4.62 16.32
CA SER A 134 4.40 4.88 15.23
C SER A 134 3.68 5.48 14.04
N HIS A 135 4.40 6.13 13.14
CA HIS A 135 3.83 6.68 11.93
C HIS A 135 4.78 6.48 10.75
N GLN A 136 4.20 6.27 9.59
CA GLN A 136 4.90 6.24 8.32
C GLN A 136 4.25 7.27 7.39
N ILE A 137 5.06 8.09 6.75
CA ILE A 137 4.62 9.10 5.80
C ILE A 137 5.37 8.87 4.49
N ASP A 138 4.64 8.46 3.47
CA ASP A 138 5.16 8.24 2.13
C ASP A 138 4.73 9.39 1.23
N VAL A 139 5.72 10.14 0.70
CA VAL A 139 5.48 11.27 -0.19
C VAL A 139 5.76 10.85 -1.62
N ILE A 140 4.74 10.95 -2.46
CA ILE A 140 4.81 10.54 -3.86
C ILE A 140 4.49 11.75 -4.75
N VAL A 141 5.33 12.00 -5.75
CA VAL A 141 5.05 12.97 -6.81
C VAL A 141 4.19 12.29 -7.88
N LEU A 142 2.94 12.72 -8.04
CA LEU A 142 2.03 12.10 -9.01
C LEU A 142 2.41 12.40 -10.47
N TYR A 143 2.74 13.65 -10.75
CA TYR A 143 3.09 14.09 -12.11
C TYR A 143 4.56 14.48 -12.15
N ARG A 144 5.41 13.55 -12.56
CA ARG A 144 6.87 13.75 -12.59
C ARG A 144 7.32 14.73 -13.68
N TYR A 145 6.57 14.83 -14.76
CA TYR A 145 6.94 15.63 -15.94
C TYR A 145 6.16 16.95 -16.03
N THR A 146 5.98 17.64 -14.90
CA THR A 146 5.35 18.96 -14.86
C THR A 146 6.40 20.05 -14.74
N GLY A 147 6.19 21.17 -15.47
CA GLY A 147 7.09 22.32 -15.45
C GLY A 147 8.36 22.15 -16.28
N ALA A 148 9.25 23.14 -16.21
CA ALA A 148 10.51 23.16 -16.95
C ALA A 148 11.48 22.05 -16.52
N ASP A 149 11.54 21.76 -15.22
CA ASP A 149 12.38 20.70 -14.67
C ASP A 149 11.90 19.30 -15.11
N GLY A 150 10.59 19.13 -15.25
CA GLY A 150 10.00 17.90 -15.78
C GLY A 150 10.39 17.63 -17.23
N LEU A 151 10.43 18.67 -18.05
CA LEU A 151 10.89 18.57 -19.44
C LEU A 151 12.38 18.20 -19.52
N LEU A 152 13.22 18.81 -18.70
CA LEU A 152 14.66 18.48 -18.64
C LEU A 152 14.87 17.02 -18.21
N ASN A 153 14.12 16.53 -17.24
CA ASN A 153 14.18 15.14 -16.81
C ASN A 153 13.78 14.19 -17.95
N LEU A 154 12.70 14.48 -18.65
CA LEU A 154 12.24 13.69 -19.80
C LEU A 154 13.30 13.66 -20.90
N LEU A 155 13.89 14.82 -21.26
CA LEU A 155 14.94 14.89 -22.26
C LEU A 155 16.16 14.08 -21.86
N SER A 156 16.60 14.17 -20.61
CA SER A 156 17.76 13.41 -20.10
C SER A 156 17.51 11.90 -20.15
N GLU A 157 16.29 11.44 -19.82
CA GLU A 157 15.90 10.03 -19.90
C GLU A 157 15.91 9.52 -21.34
N VAL A 158 15.39 10.31 -22.28
CA VAL A 158 15.38 9.94 -23.71
C VAL A 158 16.81 9.87 -24.27
N VAL A 159 17.67 10.85 -23.94
CA VAL A 159 19.08 10.85 -24.37
C VAL A 159 19.82 9.63 -23.83
N LEU A 160 19.60 9.30 -22.55
CA LEU A 160 20.23 8.14 -21.91
C LEU A 160 19.75 6.85 -22.54
N LEU A 161 18.45 6.73 -22.84
CA LEU A 161 17.87 5.56 -23.52
C LEU A 161 18.50 5.36 -24.91
N ILE A 162 18.58 6.42 -25.71
CA ILE A 162 19.21 6.36 -27.05
C ILE A 162 20.67 5.94 -26.92
N PHE A 163 21.42 6.53 -25.98
CA PHE A 163 22.81 6.17 -25.75
C PHE A 163 22.97 4.68 -25.39
N MET A 164 22.12 4.15 -24.53
CA MET A 164 22.18 2.74 -24.13
C MET A 164 21.79 1.80 -25.27
N ILE A 165 20.81 2.16 -26.11
CA ILE A 165 20.46 1.39 -27.31
C ILE A 165 21.66 1.35 -28.26
N VAL A 166 22.27 2.49 -28.57
CA VAL A 166 23.43 2.55 -29.47
C VAL A 166 24.59 1.71 -28.93
N LYS A 167 24.92 1.84 -27.66
CA LYS A 167 25.95 1.02 -27.00
C LYS A 167 25.69 -0.47 -27.12
N THR A 168 24.45 -0.89 -26.82
CA THR A 168 24.05 -2.31 -26.90
C THR A 168 24.16 -2.84 -28.32
N VAL A 169 23.71 -2.08 -29.31
CA VAL A 169 23.80 -2.47 -30.72
C VAL A 169 25.26 -2.64 -31.15
N LEU A 170 26.14 -1.69 -30.79
CA LEU A 170 27.56 -1.78 -31.08
C LEU A 170 28.21 -3.00 -30.43
N GLU A 171 27.88 -3.34 -29.17
CA GLU A 171 28.39 -4.54 -28.52
C GLU A 171 27.89 -5.82 -29.20
N VAL A 172 26.61 -5.90 -29.57
CA VAL A 172 26.06 -7.05 -30.32
C VAL A 172 26.78 -7.24 -31.63
N ILE A 173 27.02 -6.16 -32.40
CA ILE A 173 27.78 -6.21 -33.65
C ILE A 173 29.20 -6.77 -33.44
N LYS A 174 29.89 -6.31 -32.39
CA LYS A 174 31.24 -6.83 -32.04
C LYS A 174 31.22 -8.31 -31.71
N ILE A 175 30.22 -8.76 -30.92
CA ILE A 175 30.07 -10.16 -30.53
C ILE A 175 29.84 -11.04 -31.77
N VAL A 176 28.93 -10.63 -32.65
CA VAL A 176 28.65 -11.36 -33.89
C VAL A 176 29.88 -11.44 -34.79
N LYS A 177 30.59 -10.32 -34.97
CA LYS A 177 31.82 -10.24 -35.80
C LYS A 177 32.98 -11.07 -35.25
N SER A 178 33.13 -11.15 -33.93
CA SER A 178 34.22 -11.89 -33.26
C SER A 178 33.88 -13.37 -33.00
N ARG A 179 32.75 -13.86 -33.46
CA ARG A 179 32.25 -15.25 -33.21
C ARG A 179 32.27 -15.62 -31.71
N GLY A 180 31.92 -14.68 -30.83
CA GLY A 180 31.84 -14.91 -29.39
C GLY A 180 33.17 -14.84 -28.62
N GLN A 181 34.33 -14.70 -29.29
CA GLN A 181 35.63 -14.54 -28.59
C GLN A 181 35.68 -13.24 -27.77
N HIS A 182 34.89 -12.25 -28.16
CA HIS A 182 34.73 -10.98 -27.45
C HIS A 182 34.25 -11.15 -25.99
N LEU A 183 33.44 -12.18 -25.74
CA LEU A 183 32.91 -12.51 -24.41
C LEU A 183 33.94 -13.11 -23.45
N LYS A 184 35.10 -13.56 -23.93
CA LYS A 184 36.15 -14.11 -23.08
C LYS A 184 36.89 -13.04 -22.28
N SER A 185 36.77 -11.79 -22.65
CA SER A 185 37.33 -10.66 -21.89
C SER A 185 36.34 -10.23 -20.80
N LEU A 186 36.79 -10.21 -19.55
CA LEU A 186 35.99 -9.76 -18.40
C LEU A 186 35.39 -8.35 -18.60
N ALA A 187 36.17 -7.43 -19.19
CA ALA A 187 35.70 -6.08 -19.45
C ALA A 187 34.52 -6.04 -20.43
N ASN A 188 34.52 -6.89 -21.46
CA ASN A 188 33.47 -6.91 -22.47
C ASN A 188 32.22 -7.63 -21.92
N SER A 189 32.41 -8.67 -21.12
CA SER A 189 31.32 -9.39 -20.45
C SER A 189 30.60 -8.48 -19.42
N SER A 190 31.34 -7.65 -18.68
CA SER A 190 30.75 -6.70 -17.72
C SER A 190 29.88 -5.65 -18.40
N MET A 191 30.24 -5.18 -19.60
CA MET A 191 29.43 -4.22 -20.37
C MET A 191 28.07 -4.78 -20.77
N LEU A 192 28.01 -6.08 -21.13
CA LEU A 192 26.73 -6.71 -21.41
C LEU A 192 25.87 -6.84 -20.16
N VAL A 193 26.45 -7.21 -19.01
CA VAL A 193 25.74 -7.29 -17.73
C VAL A 193 25.15 -5.93 -17.38
N VAL A 194 25.93 -4.85 -17.51
CA VAL A 194 25.45 -3.48 -17.27
C VAL A 194 24.30 -3.13 -18.22
N GLY A 195 24.39 -3.49 -19.51
CA GLY A 195 23.30 -3.29 -20.47
C GLY A 195 22.01 -4.01 -20.07
N VAL A 196 22.11 -5.28 -19.68
CA VAL A 196 20.95 -6.07 -19.20
C VAL A 196 20.34 -5.44 -17.96
N LEU A 197 21.17 -5.07 -16.96
CA LEU A 197 20.70 -4.42 -15.74
C LEU A 197 20.02 -3.08 -16.02
N TYR A 198 20.53 -2.31 -16.97
CA TYR A 198 19.89 -1.05 -17.37
C TYR A 198 18.51 -1.29 -17.98
N PHE A 199 18.39 -2.21 -18.94
CA PHE A 199 17.09 -2.48 -19.56
C PHE A 199 16.08 -3.11 -18.60
N THR A 200 16.52 -3.95 -17.67
CA THR A 200 15.62 -4.46 -16.62
C THR A 200 15.16 -3.35 -15.69
N ALA A 201 16.04 -2.47 -15.25
CA ALA A 201 15.70 -1.32 -14.42
C ALA A 201 14.74 -0.36 -15.15
N PHE A 202 15.01 -0.10 -16.44
CA PHE A 202 14.13 0.73 -17.27
C PHE A 202 12.76 0.07 -17.47
N GLY A 203 12.70 -1.24 -17.68
CA GLY A 203 11.44 -1.99 -17.77
C GLY A 203 10.61 -1.89 -16.47
N VAL A 204 11.25 -2.06 -15.32
CA VAL A 204 10.59 -1.90 -14.01
C VAL A 204 10.10 -0.46 -13.82
N TYR A 205 10.88 0.53 -14.23
CA TYR A 205 10.50 1.94 -14.16
C TYR A 205 9.24 2.23 -15.01
N VAL A 206 9.22 1.77 -16.27
CA VAL A 206 8.04 1.93 -17.15
C VAL A 206 6.82 1.21 -16.56
N TRP A 207 7.00 -0.02 -16.09
CA TRP A 207 5.94 -0.78 -15.44
C TRP A 207 5.33 -0.03 -14.24
N ARG A 208 6.19 0.47 -13.35
CA ARG A 208 5.77 1.30 -12.21
C ARG A 208 5.00 2.55 -12.67
N SER A 209 5.49 3.24 -13.70
CA SER A 209 4.84 4.46 -14.23
C SER A 209 3.45 4.17 -14.78
N VAL A 210 3.27 3.06 -15.49
CA VAL A 210 1.97 2.61 -16.00
C VAL A 210 1.02 2.27 -14.86
N LEU A 211 1.48 1.52 -13.85
CA LEU A 211 0.66 1.19 -12.67
C LEU A 211 0.22 2.45 -11.92
N THR A 212 1.14 3.40 -11.71
CA THR A 212 0.81 4.67 -11.05
C THR A 212 -0.24 5.45 -11.85
N ALA A 213 -0.08 5.54 -13.17
CA ALA A 213 -1.04 6.22 -14.04
C ALA A 213 -2.43 5.58 -14.00
N SER A 214 -2.51 4.24 -14.02
CA SER A 214 -3.79 3.52 -13.93
C SER A 214 -4.47 3.75 -12.56
N SER A 215 -3.73 3.67 -11.47
CA SER A 215 -4.26 3.92 -10.12
C SER A 215 -4.75 5.37 -9.96
N VAL A 216 -4.02 6.35 -10.47
CA VAL A 216 -4.44 7.76 -10.47
C VAL A 216 -5.71 7.97 -11.30
N THR A 217 -5.81 7.32 -12.45
CA THR A 217 -7.00 7.39 -13.31
C THR A 217 -8.21 6.78 -12.61
N GLU A 218 -8.04 5.64 -11.95
CA GLU A 218 -9.10 5.00 -11.16
C GLU A 218 -9.55 5.88 -10.00
N MET A 219 -8.61 6.50 -9.26
CA MET A 219 -8.92 7.46 -8.19
C MET A 219 -9.66 8.70 -8.73
N MET A 220 -9.28 9.22 -9.89
CA MET A 220 -9.98 10.36 -10.50
C MET A 220 -11.37 9.99 -11.01
N ASN A 221 -11.55 8.80 -11.52
CA ASN A 221 -12.86 8.31 -11.99
C ASN A 221 -13.81 8.07 -10.80
N ASN A 222 -13.29 7.60 -9.68
CA ASN A 222 -14.06 7.41 -8.45
C ASN A 222 -14.33 8.72 -7.69
N ARG A 223 -13.71 9.85 -8.08
CA ARG A 223 -14.00 11.19 -7.52
C ARG A 223 -15.43 11.67 -7.78
N GLY A 224 -16.14 11.08 -8.73
CA GLY A 224 -17.58 11.33 -8.90
C GLY A 224 -18.43 10.94 -7.70
N THR A 225 -17.90 10.14 -6.78
CA THR A 225 -18.56 9.69 -5.55
C THR A 225 -17.93 10.27 -4.27
N CYS A 226 -16.77 10.89 -4.35
CA CYS A 226 -16.11 11.54 -3.22
C CYS A 226 -16.30 13.05 -3.35
N GLY A 227 -17.14 13.63 -2.49
CA GLY A 227 -17.32 15.08 -2.38
C GLY A 227 -15.98 15.79 -2.15
N ALA A 228 -15.77 16.87 -2.89
CA ALA A 228 -14.59 17.71 -2.78
C ALA A 228 -14.36 18.18 -1.33
N LEU A 229 -13.25 17.76 -0.74
CA LEU A 229 -12.68 18.45 0.40
C LEU A 229 -11.67 19.47 -0.18
N CYS A 230 -12.14 20.72 -0.30
CA CYS A 230 -11.27 21.89 -0.37
C CYS A 230 -10.72 22.20 1.01
#